data_25d7beb40329a6f78e858c4365fa9c44
#
_entry.id   25d7beb40329a6f78e858c4365fa9c44
#
_cell.length_a   1.000
_cell.length_b   1.000
_cell.length_c   1.000
_cell.angle_alpha   90.00
_cell.angle_beta   90.00
_cell.angle_gamma   90.00
#
_symmetry.space_group_name_H-M   'P 1'
#
loop_
_entity.id
_entity.type
_entity.pdbx_description
1 polymer ?
#
loop_
_entity_poly.entity_id
_entity_poly.type
_entity_poly.pdbx_seq_one_letter_code
_entity_poly.pdbx_strand_id
1 'polypeptide(L)'
;MLDHIKMLTDNPEIIKRLAEHPDFKSKYYVGRTAKYEYLKIHKKYKGKMKLVFNTIFGNDHDIIGYNYVKISIFPHFHYNHYKHNGNDLNKTNCIHSLYEILDILGIKESEYIDFKIINLEVGLNLYLETDVRDFIENIKLYKTTPFKENKDYEYYKISDTTSYKNIKIYAKGLQHEKNPEYKIPINTARFEIRSNQRKYIKKVLKIYSLNDLLDEKKYSIFSDQLLKEWDNVLKLNNDKHLEGLHITPAKAKFITNAQKIEFWEQLSQKRYVNNNRKKYYKYTKDALYSHTKIKENIKEKLQSLLL
;
A
#
# COMPACT_ATOMS: atom_id res chain seq x y z
N MET A 1 -7.49 -4.91 -3.11
CA MET A 1 -6.41 -4.18 -3.82
C MET A 1 -6.21 -2.74 -3.32
N LEU A 2 -7.24 -1.90 -3.18
CA LEU A 2 -7.12 -0.55 -2.63
C LEU A 2 -7.22 -0.56 -1.10
N ASP A 3 -6.22 0.04 -0.45
CA ASP A 3 -6.12 0.02 1.01
C ASP A 3 -6.43 1.38 1.63
N HIS A 4 -5.89 2.43 1.03
CA HIS A 4 -6.11 3.80 1.48
C HIS A 4 -6.24 4.75 0.28
N ILE A 5 -7.22 5.62 0.35
CA ILE A 5 -7.46 6.69 -0.62
C ILE A 5 -7.57 8.00 0.13
N LYS A 6 -6.87 9.02 -0.37
CA LYS A 6 -7.14 10.38 0.02
C LYS A 6 -7.50 11.18 -1.23
N MET A 7 -8.67 11.77 -1.19
CA MET A 7 -9.21 12.62 -2.25
C MET A 7 -9.47 14.03 -1.76
N LEU A 8 -9.51 14.98 -2.67
CA LEU A 8 -9.72 16.39 -2.40
C LEU A 8 -10.74 16.95 -3.38
N THR A 9 -11.69 17.75 -2.87
CA THR A 9 -12.54 18.61 -3.69
C THR A 9 -12.50 20.05 -3.18
N ASP A 10 -12.59 20.98 -4.11
CA ASP A 10 -12.74 22.43 -3.90
C ASP A 10 -14.12 22.93 -4.37
N ASN A 11 -15.05 22.02 -4.68
CA ASN A 11 -16.44 22.35 -5.03
C ASN A 11 -17.20 22.83 -3.78
N PRO A 12 -17.70 24.12 -3.76
CA PRO A 12 -18.33 24.72 -2.57
C PRO A 12 -19.57 23.98 -2.09
N GLU A 13 -20.42 23.51 -3.01
CA GLU A 13 -21.67 22.82 -2.68
C GLU A 13 -21.40 21.47 -1.98
N ILE A 14 -20.41 20.72 -2.48
CA ILE A 14 -19.97 19.46 -1.85
C ILE A 14 -19.37 19.75 -0.48
N ILE A 15 -18.52 20.78 -0.35
CA ILE A 15 -17.87 21.16 0.90
C ILE A 15 -18.93 21.52 1.95
N LYS A 16 -19.92 22.33 1.60
CA LYS A 16 -21.01 22.72 2.50
C LYS A 16 -21.77 21.49 3.00
N ARG A 17 -22.22 20.64 2.09
CA ARG A 17 -22.97 19.42 2.42
C ARG A 17 -22.17 18.48 3.34
N LEU A 18 -20.87 18.31 3.08
CA LEU A 18 -20.00 17.47 3.92
C LEU A 18 -19.73 18.10 5.30
N ALA A 19 -19.66 19.43 5.41
CA ALA A 19 -19.50 20.13 6.70
C ALA A 19 -20.73 20.01 7.59
N GLU A 20 -21.92 19.95 6.98
CA GLU A 20 -23.21 19.80 7.65
C GLU A 20 -23.65 18.34 7.82
N HIS A 21 -22.80 17.37 7.41
CA HIS A 21 -23.17 15.96 7.39
C HIS A 21 -23.43 15.41 8.81
N PRO A 22 -24.60 14.85 9.10
CA PRO A 22 -25.03 14.50 10.47
C PRO A 22 -24.17 13.40 11.12
N ASP A 23 -23.58 12.51 10.32
CA ASP A 23 -22.78 11.40 10.79
C ASP A 23 -21.29 11.76 11.04
N PHE A 24 -20.92 13.02 10.82
CA PHE A 24 -19.57 13.51 11.10
C PHE A 24 -19.59 14.58 12.19
N LYS A 25 -18.62 14.48 13.11
CA LYS A 25 -18.46 15.46 14.18
C LYS A 25 -17.08 16.08 14.13
N SER A 26 -17.00 17.39 14.26
CA SER A 26 -15.74 18.09 14.47
C SER A 26 -15.08 17.62 15.76
N LYS A 27 -13.84 17.21 15.68
CA LYS A 27 -13.07 16.74 16.83
C LYS A 27 -12.20 17.83 17.41
N TYR A 28 -11.53 18.58 16.56
CA TYR A 28 -10.68 19.70 16.98
C TYR A 28 -10.25 20.55 15.79
N TYR A 29 -9.86 21.77 16.11
CA TYR A 29 -9.27 22.72 15.18
C TYR A 29 -7.78 22.86 15.47
N VAL A 30 -6.93 22.80 14.43
CA VAL A 30 -5.49 23.03 14.53
C VAL A 30 -5.10 24.02 13.46
N GLY A 31 -4.78 25.25 13.83
CA GLY A 31 -4.53 26.34 12.90
C GLY A 31 -5.68 26.46 11.88
N ARG A 32 -5.34 26.46 10.58
CA ARG A 32 -6.33 26.56 9.50
C ARG A 32 -6.96 25.22 9.11
N THR A 33 -7.15 24.30 10.06
CA THR A 33 -7.65 22.96 9.75
C THR A 33 -8.70 22.51 10.74
N ALA A 34 -9.89 22.14 10.24
CA ALA A 34 -10.94 21.47 11.00
C ALA A 34 -10.99 19.99 10.63
N LYS A 35 -10.95 19.10 11.62
CA LYS A 35 -11.03 17.65 11.43
C LYS A 35 -12.34 17.10 11.94
N TYR A 36 -13.01 16.36 11.07
CA TYR A 36 -14.27 15.66 11.33
C TYR A 36 -14.07 14.16 11.22
N GLU A 37 -14.59 13.42 12.17
CA GLU A 37 -14.53 11.95 12.21
C GLU A 37 -15.93 11.36 12.08
N TYR A 38 -16.00 10.22 11.42
CA TYR A 38 -17.24 9.48 11.24
C TYR A 38 -17.69 8.85 12.56
N LEU A 39 -18.94 9.11 12.98
CA LEU A 39 -19.45 8.73 14.31
C LEU A 39 -19.82 7.26 14.43
N LYS A 40 -20.28 6.65 13.35
CA LYS A 40 -20.79 5.26 13.36
C LYS A 40 -19.67 4.19 13.37
N ILE A 41 -18.40 4.59 13.32
CA ILE A 41 -17.27 3.65 13.45
C ILE A 41 -16.90 3.50 14.92
N HIS A 42 -16.66 2.24 15.36
CA HIS A 42 -16.20 1.94 16.71
C HIS A 42 -14.95 2.76 17.09
N LYS A 43 -14.86 3.21 18.35
CA LYS A 43 -13.78 4.12 18.84
C LYS A 43 -12.36 3.69 18.46
N LYS A 44 -12.07 2.38 18.43
CA LYS A 44 -10.77 1.80 18.06
C LYS A 44 -10.37 2.13 16.59
N TYR A 45 -11.33 2.40 15.71
CA TYR A 45 -11.12 2.53 14.28
C TYR A 45 -11.46 3.93 13.72
N LYS A 46 -11.69 4.91 14.60
CA LYS A 46 -12.15 6.28 14.26
C LYS A 46 -11.31 7.02 13.20
N GLY A 47 -10.07 6.64 12.97
CA GLY A 47 -9.23 7.27 11.93
C GLY A 47 -9.43 6.75 10.51
N LYS A 48 -10.30 5.73 10.30
CA LYS A 48 -10.44 5.05 9.01
C LYS A 48 -11.40 5.73 8.02
N MET A 49 -12.19 6.69 8.49
CA MET A 49 -12.96 7.60 7.64
C MET A 49 -12.94 8.97 8.28
N LYS A 50 -12.40 9.98 7.58
CA LYS A 50 -12.32 11.35 8.11
C LYS A 50 -12.34 12.40 7.02
N LEU A 51 -12.89 13.55 7.38
CA LEU A 51 -12.88 14.77 6.59
C LEU A 51 -11.90 15.76 7.23
N VAL A 52 -11.16 16.48 6.40
CA VAL A 52 -10.20 17.51 6.83
C VAL A 52 -10.45 18.75 5.99
N PHE A 53 -11.10 19.72 6.58
CA PHE A 53 -11.44 21.00 5.95
C PHE A 53 -10.30 22.00 6.13
N ASN A 54 -10.02 22.78 5.10
CA ASN A 54 -9.17 23.96 5.19
C ASN A 54 -10.03 25.19 5.44
N THR A 55 -9.93 25.78 6.63
CA THR A 55 -10.80 26.85 7.14
C THR A 55 -10.45 28.20 6.53
N ILE A 56 -11.49 29.00 6.27
CA ILE A 56 -11.40 30.42 5.98
C ILE A 56 -11.85 31.15 7.26
N PHE A 57 -11.05 32.08 7.74
CA PHE A 57 -11.35 32.88 8.91
C PHE A 57 -11.82 34.29 8.50
N GLY A 58 -12.84 34.79 9.18
CA GLY A 58 -13.28 36.19 9.16
C GLY A 58 -12.35 37.10 9.96
N ASN A 59 -12.71 38.38 10.04
CA ASN A 59 -11.94 39.41 10.74
C ASN A 59 -11.84 39.13 12.25
N ASP A 60 -12.86 38.53 12.86
CA ASP A 60 -12.92 38.18 14.27
C ASP A 60 -12.41 36.76 14.60
N HIS A 61 -11.63 36.20 13.71
CA HIS A 61 -11.11 34.83 13.82
C HIS A 61 -12.17 33.71 13.84
N ASP A 62 -13.41 34.03 13.55
CA ASP A 62 -14.50 33.07 13.33
C ASP A 62 -14.33 32.34 11.99
N ILE A 63 -14.84 31.11 11.91
CA ILE A 63 -14.82 30.33 10.66
C ILE A 63 -15.98 30.74 9.79
N ILE A 64 -15.72 31.41 8.67
CA ILE A 64 -16.70 31.85 7.70
C ILE A 64 -16.90 30.89 6.52
N GLY A 65 -16.05 29.85 6.40
CA GLY A 65 -16.16 28.86 5.35
C GLY A 65 -14.94 27.96 5.23
N TYR A 66 -14.88 27.22 4.11
CA TYR A 66 -13.80 26.29 3.81
C TYR A 66 -13.37 26.40 2.34
N ASN A 67 -12.04 26.40 2.09
CA ASN A 67 -11.48 26.45 0.74
C ASN A 67 -11.56 25.09 0.02
N TYR A 68 -11.35 24.00 0.77
CA TYR A 68 -11.40 22.62 0.25
C TYR A 68 -11.62 21.64 1.39
N VAL A 69 -12.02 20.45 1.03
CA VAL A 69 -12.04 19.29 1.94
C VAL A 69 -11.17 18.16 1.40
N LYS A 70 -10.39 17.56 2.29
CA LYS A 70 -9.69 16.30 2.05
C LYS A 70 -10.45 15.17 2.73
N ILE A 71 -10.79 14.14 1.97
CA ILE A 71 -11.47 12.94 2.45
C ILE A 71 -10.46 11.79 2.48
N SER A 72 -10.36 11.13 3.62
CA SER A 72 -9.50 9.94 3.78
C SER A 72 -10.36 8.74 4.08
N ILE A 73 -10.29 7.72 3.24
CA ILE A 73 -11.08 6.49 3.31
C ILE A 73 -10.20 5.24 3.16
N PHE A 74 -10.68 4.12 3.70
CA PHE A 74 -9.99 2.85 3.70
C PHE A 74 -10.95 1.73 3.22
N PRO A 75 -11.09 1.52 1.91
CA PRO A 75 -12.06 0.56 1.35
C PRO A 75 -11.91 -0.85 1.91
N HIS A 76 -10.69 -1.35 2.08
CA HIS A 76 -10.44 -2.67 2.63
C HIS A 76 -10.87 -2.82 4.11
N PHE A 77 -10.70 -1.78 4.92
CA PHE A 77 -11.23 -1.77 6.28
C PHE A 77 -12.75 -1.66 6.28
N HIS A 78 -13.35 -0.87 5.39
CA HIS A 78 -14.80 -0.76 5.24
C HIS A 78 -15.41 -2.12 4.91
N TYR A 79 -14.87 -2.83 3.92
CA TYR A 79 -15.26 -4.20 3.55
C TYR A 79 -15.30 -5.17 4.74
N ASN A 80 -14.38 -5.03 5.68
CA ASN A 80 -14.30 -5.84 6.89
C ASN A 80 -14.92 -5.15 8.12
N HIS A 81 -15.93 -4.29 7.92
CA HIS A 81 -16.62 -3.57 8.99
C HIS A 81 -15.65 -2.84 9.93
N TYR A 82 -14.59 -2.27 9.37
CA TYR A 82 -13.52 -1.54 10.05
C TYR A 82 -12.70 -2.33 11.07
N LYS A 83 -12.74 -3.67 11.05
CA LYS A 83 -11.99 -4.53 11.97
C LYS A 83 -10.55 -4.76 11.52
N HIS A 84 -10.33 -5.13 10.26
CA HIS A 84 -9.00 -5.43 9.71
C HIS A 84 -8.93 -5.18 8.19
N ASN A 85 -7.73 -5.38 7.62
CA ASN A 85 -7.47 -5.43 6.18
C ASN A 85 -6.47 -6.56 5.85
N GLY A 86 -6.59 -7.68 6.55
CA GLY A 86 -5.65 -8.80 6.45
C GLY A 86 -6.05 -9.90 5.48
N ASN A 87 -7.32 -9.95 5.06
CA ASN A 87 -7.82 -10.85 4.04
C ASN A 87 -7.62 -10.27 2.62
N ASP A 88 -8.11 -10.96 1.62
CA ASP A 88 -8.10 -10.46 0.25
C ASP A 88 -9.29 -9.53 0.00
N LEU A 89 -9.04 -8.51 -0.81
CA LEU A 89 -10.06 -7.64 -1.38
C LEU A 89 -9.89 -7.62 -2.90
N ASN A 90 -10.74 -8.34 -3.62
CA ASN A 90 -10.75 -8.36 -5.08
C ASN A 90 -11.29 -7.05 -5.67
N LYS A 91 -11.21 -6.91 -6.98
CA LYS A 91 -11.64 -5.73 -7.73
C LYS A 91 -13.11 -5.40 -7.46
N THR A 92 -13.99 -6.37 -7.61
CA THR A 92 -15.44 -6.19 -7.47
C THR A 92 -15.81 -5.72 -6.06
N ASN A 93 -15.31 -6.39 -5.02
CA ASN A 93 -15.56 -6.00 -3.64
C ASN A 93 -14.94 -4.64 -3.29
N CYS A 94 -13.81 -4.29 -3.93
CA CYS A 94 -13.19 -3.00 -3.75
C CYS A 94 -14.06 -1.86 -4.30
N ILE A 95 -14.60 -2.02 -5.51
CA ILE A 95 -15.50 -1.04 -6.14
C ILE A 95 -16.81 -0.96 -5.38
N HIS A 96 -17.37 -2.09 -4.95
CA HIS A 96 -18.57 -2.11 -4.12
C HIS A 96 -18.39 -1.34 -2.82
N SER A 97 -17.28 -1.58 -2.11
CA SER A 97 -16.93 -0.82 -0.89
C SER A 97 -16.76 0.68 -1.14
N LEU A 98 -16.29 1.06 -2.33
CA LEU A 98 -16.21 2.48 -2.70
C LEU A 98 -17.61 3.08 -2.87
N TYR A 99 -18.52 2.42 -3.56
CA TYR A 99 -19.90 2.88 -3.71
C TYR A 99 -20.61 3.05 -2.36
N GLU A 100 -20.49 2.04 -1.47
CA GLU A 100 -21.05 2.14 -0.11
C GLU A 100 -20.49 3.33 0.68
N ILE A 101 -19.17 3.58 0.59
CA ILE A 101 -18.54 4.74 1.26
C ILE A 101 -19.04 6.05 0.65
N LEU A 102 -19.20 6.13 -0.67
CA LEU A 102 -19.66 7.32 -1.35
C LEU A 102 -21.13 7.64 -1.03
N ASP A 103 -21.96 6.61 -0.92
CA ASP A 103 -23.34 6.72 -0.45
C ASP A 103 -23.40 7.26 0.99
N ILE A 104 -22.60 6.70 1.91
CA ILE A 104 -22.46 7.21 3.28
C ILE A 104 -22.07 8.69 3.30
N LEU A 105 -21.19 9.13 2.38
CA LEU A 105 -20.74 10.51 2.26
C LEU A 105 -21.77 11.42 1.54
N GLY A 106 -22.84 10.85 0.97
CA GLY A 106 -23.81 11.55 0.15
C GLY A 106 -23.21 12.14 -1.12
N ILE A 107 -22.18 11.50 -1.69
CA ILE A 107 -21.51 11.94 -2.91
C ILE A 107 -22.20 11.33 -4.12
N LYS A 108 -22.71 12.16 -5.02
CA LYS A 108 -23.45 11.73 -6.21
C LYS A 108 -22.49 11.37 -7.35
N GLU A 109 -22.94 10.51 -8.26
CA GLU A 109 -22.15 10.08 -9.43
C GLU A 109 -21.68 11.26 -10.29
N SER A 110 -22.55 12.24 -10.52
CA SER A 110 -22.21 13.47 -11.26
C SER A 110 -21.06 14.29 -10.64
N GLU A 111 -20.77 14.05 -9.37
CA GLU A 111 -19.74 14.77 -8.60
C GLU A 111 -18.38 14.07 -8.57
N TYR A 112 -18.30 12.81 -9.03
CA TYR A 112 -17.04 12.02 -8.93
C TYR A 112 -15.85 12.68 -9.64
N ILE A 113 -16.11 13.45 -10.70
CA ILE A 113 -15.06 14.17 -11.44
C ILE A 113 -14.43 15.30 -10.60
N ASP A 114 -15.14 15.85 -9.63
CA ASP A 114 -14.69 16.94 -8.75
C ASP A 114 -13.68 16.46 -7.70
N PHE A 115 -13.58 15.15 -7.49
CA PHE A 115 -12.66 14.59 -6.50
C PHE A 115 -11.31 14.24 -7.13
N LYS A 116 -10.30 15.01 -6.79
CA LYS A 116 -8.90 14.80 -7.19
C LYS A 116 -8.23 13.79 -6.26
N ILE A 117 -7.72 12.66 -6.76
CA ILE A 117 -6.99 11.69 -5.92
C ILE A 117 -5.59 12.22 -5.63
N ILE A 118 -5.26 12.38 -4.33
CA ILE A 118 -4.01 12.99 -3.86
C ILE A 118 -3.11 12.02 -3.08
N ASN A 119 -3.65 10.89 -2.61
CA ASN A 119 -2.89 9.77 -2.05
C ASN A 119 -3.61 8.48 -2.41
N LEU A 120 -2.83 7.46 -2.73
CA LEU A 120 -3.34 6.15 -3.08
C LEU A 120 -2.41 5.07 -2.57
N GLU A 121 -2.97 4.08 -1.90
CA GLU A 121 -2.27 2.90 -1.42
C GLU A 121 -2.88 1.64 -2.02
N VAL A 122 -2.03 0.88 -2.74
CA VAL A 122 -2.40 -0.34 -3.45
C VAL A 122 -1.54 -1.48 -2.92
N GLY A 123 -2.13 -2.60 -2.59
CA GLY A 123 -1.38 -3.74 -2.06
C GLY A 123 -2.08 -5.08 -2.24
N LEU A 124 -1.35 -6.13 -1.90
CA LEU A 124 -1.82 -7.51 -1.89
C LEU A 124 -1.26 -8.25 -0.68
N ASN A 125 -1.96 -9.29 -0.26
CA ASN A 125 -1.50 -10.26 0.72
C ASN A 125 -0.88 -11.45 0.00
N LEU A 126 0.27 -11.91 0.51
CA LEU A 126 0.97 -13.11 0.06
C LEU A 126 0.90 -14.14 1.18
N TYR A 127 0.29 -15.28 0.91
CA TYR A 127 0.29 -16.41 1.83
C TYR A 127 1.54 -17.24 1.56
N LEU A 128 2.41 -17.32 2.57
CA LEU A 128 3.71 -17.97 2.46
C LEU A 128 3.64 -19.35 3.08
N GLU A 129 4.29 -20.31 2.45
CA GLU A 129 4.53 -21.66 3.02
C GLU A 129 5.71 -21.68 4.00
N THR A 130 6.45 -20.57 4.11
CA THR A 130 7.58 -20.38 5.02
C THR A 130 7.23 -19.38 6.12
N ASP A 131 8.06 -19.33 7.17
CA ASP A 131 7.91 -18.31 8.21
C ASP A 131 8.00 -16.91 7.60
N VAL A 132 7.01 -16.09 7.91
CA VAL A 132 6.93 -14.70 7.41
C VAL A 132 8.07 -13.84 7.95
N ARG A 133 8.62 -14.17 9.12
CA ARG A 133 9.77 -13.44 9.71
C ARG A 133 11.00 -13.62 8.84
N ASP A 134 11.34 -14.88 8.48
CA ASP A 134 12.44 -15.20 7.57
C ASP A 134 12.27 -14.53 6.22
N PHE A 135 11.04 -14.53 5.70
CA PHE A 135 10.74 -13.85 4.44
C PHE A 135 11.05 -12.34 4.51
N ILE A 136 10.55 -11.65 5.54
CA ILE A 136 10.75 -10.21 5.70
C ILE A 136 12.22 -9.85 5.97
N GLU A 137 12.90 -10.64 6.80
CA GLU A 137 14.32 -10.44 7.08
C GLU A 137 15.19 -10.54 5.84
N ASN A 138 14.84 -11.40 4.89
CA ASN A 138 15.54 -11.56 3.63
C ASN A 138 15.20 -10.49 2.57
N ILE A 139 14.31 -9.56 2.84
CA ILE A 139 14.08 -8.37 2.03
C ILE A 139 15.14 -7.32 2.39
N LYS A 140 16.06 -7.01 1.46
CA LYS A 140 17.24 -6.17 1.75
C LYS A 140 17.18 -4.81 1.10
N LEU A 141 17.02 -4.73 -0.22
CA LEU A 141 17.07 -3.47 -0.97
C LEU A 141 15.80 -3.23 -1.78
N TYR A 142 15.42 -1.98 -1.90
CA TYR A 142 14.56 -1.51 -2.97
C TYR A 142 15.41 -0.69 -3.96
N LYS A 143 15.50 -1.15 -5.20
CA LYS A 143 16.45 -0.66 -6.22
C LYS A 143 17.90 -0.82 -5.73
N THR A 144 18.50 0.25 -5.25
CA THR A 144 19.89 0.29 -4.76
C THR A 144 20.01 0.72 -3.31
N THR A 145 18.89 0.96 -2.64
CA THR A 145 18.86 1.52 -1.30
C THR A 145 18.31 0.49 -0.31
N PRO A 146 18.94 0.30 0.85
CA PRO A 146 18.41 -0.54 1.91
C PRO A 146 17.00 -0.12 2.32
N PHE A 147 16.16 -1.12 2.62
CA PHE A 147 14.90 -0.83 3.29
C PHE A 147 15.18 -0.33 4.71
N LYS A 148 14.38 0.63 5.15
CA LYS A 148 14.33 1.04 6.56
C LYS A 148 13.37 0.13 7.32
N GLU A 149 13.74 -0.18 8.55
CA GLU A 149 12.86 -0.87 9.50
C GLU A 149 11.95 0.16 10.18
N ASN A 150 10.77 -0.28 10.56
CA ASN A 150 9.89 0.55 11.38
C ASN A 150 10.18 0.29 12.85
N LYS A 151 10.43 1.34 13.64
CA LYS A 151 10.71 1.22 15.07
C LYS A 151 9.50 0.74 15.89
N ASP A 152 8.28 0.99 15.38
CA ASP A 152 7.03 0.70 16.07
C ASP A 152 6.48 -0.71 15.74
N TYR A 153 7.02 -1.35 14.69
CA TYR A 153 6.53 -2.64 14.20
C TYR A 153 7.69 -3.53 13.78
N GLU A 154 7.80 -4.68 14.42
CA GLU A 154 8.74 -5.72 14.00
C GLU A 154 8.35 -6.28 12.62
N TYR A 155 9.34 -6.76 11.90
CA TYR A 155 9.14 -7.35 10.55
C TYR A 155 8.39 -6.43 9.59
N TYR A 156 8.74 -5.13 9.60
CA TYR A 156 8.18 -4.12 8.73
C TYR A 156 9.29 -3.37 7.99
N LYS A 157 9.31 -3.47 6.67
CA LYS A 157 10.27 -2.83 5.77
C LYS A 157 9.58 -1.73 4.96
N ILE A 158 10.20 -0.56 4.90
CA ILE A 158 9.72 0.57 4.10
C ILE A 158 10.85 1.16 3.26
N SER A 159 10.59 1.39 1.96
CA SER A 159 11.53 2.10 1.10
C SER A 159 11.45 3.61 1.30
N ASP A 160 12.61 4.27 1.26
CA ASP A 160 12.73 5.73 1.40
C ASP A 160 13.48 6.36 0.20
N THR A 161 13.47 5.68 -0.93
CA THR A 161 14.27 6.08 -2.11
C THR A 161 13.67 7.22 -2.89
N THR A 162 12.39 7.54 -2.70
CA THR A 162 11.70 8.58 -3.47
C THR A 162 10.68 9.32 -2.61
N SER A 163 10.59 10.64 -2.79
CA SER A 163 9.58 11.48 -2.11
C SER A 163 8.14 11.26 -2.59
N TYR A 164 7.94 10.59 -3.73
CA TYR A 164 6.61 10.49 -4.36
C TYR A 164 5.90 9.16 -4.11
N LYS A 165 6.63 8.12 -3.71
CA LYS A 165 6.06 6.83 -3.32
C LYS A 165 6.95 6.08 -2.34
N ASN A 166 6.33 5.21 -1.55
CA ASN A 166 7.01 4.23 -0.72
C ASN A 166 6.55 2.82 -1.10
N ILE A 167 7.47 1.86 -1.00
CA ILE A 167 7.18 0.43 -1.03
C ILE A 167 7.23 -0.08 0.39
N LYS A 168 6.23 -0.85 0.81
CA LYS A 168 6.15 -1.46 2.13
C LYS A 168 6.04 -2.97 1.97
N ILE A 169 6.76 -3.71 2.80
CA ILE A 169 6.67 -5.17 2.89
C ILE A 169 6.71 -5.52 4.37
N TYR A 170 5.70 -6.22 4.87
CA TYR A 170 5.60 -6.50 6.30
C TYR A 170 4.80 -7.75 6.63
N ALA A 171 5.01 -8.27 7.82
CA ALA A 171 4.35 -9.46 8.36
C ALA A 171 2.92 -9.15 8.81
N LYS A 172 1.97 -9.21 7.87
CA LYS A 172 0.57 -8.89 8.11
C LYS A 172 -0.10 -9.86 9.06
N GLY A 173 0.23 -11.15 8.98
CA GLY A 173 -0.29 -12.18 9.89
C GLY A 173 0.05 -11.88 11.35
N LEU A 174 1.31 -11.50 11.63
CA LEU A 174 1.76 -11.16 12.98
C LEU A 174 1.04 -9.93 13.56
N GLN A 175 0.64 -8.96 12.75
CA GLN A 175 -0.14 -7.81 13.22
C GLN A 175 -1.51 -8.20 13.77
N HIS A 176 -2.03 -9.35 13.35
CA HIS A 176 -3.35 -9.86 13.77
C HIS A 176 -3.29 -11.14 14.60
N GLU A 177 -2.11 -11.58 15.02
CA GLU A 177 -1.89 -12.79 15.80
C GLU A 177 -2.77 -12.85 17.07
N LYS A 178 -2.99 -11.69 17.71
CA LYS A 178 -3.84 -11.57 18.91
C LYS A 178 -5.34 -11.54 18.62
N ASN A 179 -5.75 -11.67 17.36
CA ASN A 179 -7.15 -11.62 16.94
C ASN A 179 -7.46 -12.80 16.00
N PRO A 180 -7.45 -14.04 16.53
CA PRO A 180 -7.64 -15.27 15.73
C PRO A 180 -9.01 -15.33 15.05
N GLU A 181 -9.99 -14.59 15.56
CA GLU A 181 -11.32 -14.45 14.97
C GLU A 181 -11.31 -13.81 13.56
N TYR A 182 -10.23 -13.12 13.19
CA TYR A 182 -10.08 -12.56 11.83
C TYR A 182 -9.63 -13.59 10.80
N LYS A 183 -9.21 -14.79 11.24
CA LYS A 183 -8.79 -15.90 10.39
C LYS A 183 -7.69 -15.51 9.38
N ILE A 184 -6.78 -14.62 9.79
CA ILE A 184 -5.65 -14.21 8.97
C ILE A 184 -4.49 -15.18 9.26
N PRO A 185 -4.00 -15.94 8.25
CA PRO A 185 -2.88 -16.86 8.46
C PRO A 185 -1.64 -16.13 8.96
N ILE A 186 -0.94 -16.73 9.94
CA ILE A 186 0.25 -16.13 10.57
C ILE A 186 1.33 -15.79 9.55
N ASN A 187 1.52 -16.64 8.55
CA ASN A 187 2.51 -16.49 7.49
C ASN A 187 2.01 -15.60 6.32
N THR A 188 1.16 -14.63 6.63
CA THR A 188 0.72 -13.63 5.64
C THR A 188 1.69 -12.45 5.62
N ALA A 189 2.38 -12.26 4.50
CA ALA A 189 3.10 -11.03 4.20
C ALA A 189 2.20 -10.06 3.41
N ARG A 190 2.41 -8.75 3.58
CA ARG A 190 1.74 -7.73 2.77
C ARG A 190 2.76 -6.93 2.00
N PHE A 191 2.50 -6.75 0.70
CA PHE A 191 3.27 -5.92 -0.22
C PHE A 191 2.42 -4.76 -0.71
N GLU A 192 2.91 -3.52 -0.54
CA GLU A 192 2.16 -2.31 -0.83
C GLU A 192 2.99 -1.25 -1.56
N ILE A 193 2.32 -0.51 -2.45
CA ILE A 193 2.77 0.74 -3.03
C ILE A 193 1.91 1.86 -2.46
N ARG A 194 2.52 2.80 -1.77
CA ARG A 194 1.86 4.02 -1.30
C ARG A 194 2.37 5.22 -2.07
N SER A 195 1.49 5.93 -2.76
CA SER A 195 1.82 7.20 -3.40
C SER A 195 1.30 8.38 -2.56
N ASN A 196 2.19 9.30 -2.26
CA ASN A 196 1.88 10.54 -1.55
C ASN A 196 1.80 11.75 -2.50
N GLN A 197 2.04 11.56 -3.80
CA GLN A 197 2.08 12.65 -4.77
C GLN A 197 1.17 12.40 -5.95
N ARG A 198 0.32 13.38 -6.22
CA ARG A 198 -0.64 13.37 -7.33
C ARG A 198 0.03 13.17 -8.70
N LYS A 199 1.25 13.69 -8.88
CA LYS A 199 2.01 13.51 -10.14
C LYS A 199 2.25 12.03 -10.46
N TYR A 200 2.62 11.21 -9.47
CA TYR A 200 2.80 9.77 -9.65
C TYR A 200 1.47 9.08 -9.96
N ILE A 201 0.44 9.40 -9.19
CA ILE A 201 -0.91 8.84 -9.34
C ILE A 201 -1.43 9.10 -10.76
N LYS A 202 -1.30 10.33 -11.27
CA LYS A 202 -1.71 10.68 -12.64
C LYS A 202 -0.85 10.04 -13.72
N LYS A 203 0.48 10.18 -13.62
CA LYS A 203 1.38 9.78 -14.71
C LYS A 203 1.61 8.28 -14.80
N VAL A 204 1.66 7.59 -13.66
CA VAL A 204 1.99 6.16 -13.59
C VAL A 204 0.73 5.32 -13.42
N LEU A 205 -0.12 5.65 -12.43
CA LEU A 205 -1.33 4.87 -12.16
C LEU A 205 -2.52 5.28 -13.04
N LYS A 206 -2.41 6.39 -13.80
CA LYS A 206 -3.45 6.89 -14.71
C LYS A 206 -4.79 7.19 -14.01
N ILE A 207 -4.72 7.63 -12.74
CA ILE A 207 -5.87 8.01 -11.94
C ILE A 207 -5.90 9.54 -11.83
N TYR A 208 -6.93 10.17 -12.37
CA TYR A 208 -7.12 11.62 -12.42
C TYR A 208 -8.18 12.10 -11.43
N SER A 209 -9.26 11.33 -11.29
CA SER A 209 -10.41 11.62 -10.44
C SER A 209 -10.92 10.34 -9.76
N LEU A 210 -11.99 10.46 -9.00
CA LEU A 210 -12.68 9.34 -8.38
C LEU A 210 -13.29 8.39 -9.43
N ASN A 211 -13.78 8.91 -10.56
CA ASN A 211 -14.29 8.09 -11.66
C ASN A 211 -13.31 7.00 -12.09
N ASP A 212 -12.00 7.32 -12.13
CA ASP A 212 -10.98 6.34 -12.53
C ASP A 212 -10.82 5.20 -11.52
N LEU A 213 -11.13 5.41 -10.24
CA LEU A 213 -11.08 4.36 -9.22
C LEU A 213 -12.29 3.42 -9.28
N LEU A 214 -13.37 3.85 -9.92
CA LEU A 214 -14.58 3.06 -10.15
C LEU A 214 -14.55 2.36 -11.52
N ASP A 215 -13.59 2.70 -12.39
CA ASP A 215 -13.36 2.01 -13.66
C ASP A 215 -12.57 0.71 -13.44
N GLU A 216 -13.23 -0.43 -13.63
CA GLU A 216 -12.63 -1.77 -13.49
C GLU A 216 -11.34 -1.95 -14.30
N LYS A 217 -11.23 -1.32 -15.47
CA LYS A 217 -10.06 -1.42 -16.36
C LYS A 217 -8.78 -0.86 -15.72
N LYS A 218 -8.91 0.06 -14.76
CA LYS A 218 -7.76 0.65 -14.07
C LYS A 218 -7.05 -0.31 -13.12
N TYR A 219 -7.73 -1.35 -12.66
CA TYR A 219 -7.16 -2.31 -11.71
C TYR A 219 -6.04 -3.16 -12.31
N SER A 220 -6.04 -3.38 -13.62
CA SER A 220 -4.91 -4.02 -14.31
C SER A 220 -3.63 -3.18 -14.20
N ILE A 221 -3.74 -1.85 -14.24
CA ILE A 221 -2.60 -0.94 -14.08
C ILE A 221 -1.98 -1.08 -12.68
N PHE A 222 -2.81 -1.28 -11.65
CA PHE A 222 -2.32 -1.52 -10.28
C PHE A 222 -1.56 -2.84 -10.18
N SER A 223 -2.08 -3.91 -10.82
CA SER A 223 -1.42 -5.20 -10.90
C SER A 223 -0.05 -5.12 -11.58
N ASP A 224 0.01 -4.51 -12.76
CA ASP A 224 1.25 -4.33 -13.51
C ASP A 224 2.27 -3.52 -12.72
N GLN A 225 1.81 -2.49 -12.02
CA GLN A 225 2.70 -1.67 -11.21
C GLN A 225 3.22 -2.42 -9.97
N LEU A 226 2.41 -3.24 -9.31
CA LEU A 226 2.87 -4.09 -8.21
C LEU A 226 3.94 -5.08 -8.68
N LEU A 227 3.73 -5.77 -9.80
CA LEU A 227 4.73 -6.68 -10.39
C LEU A 227 6.03 -5.95 -10.74
N LYS A 228 5.94 -4.78 -11.37
CA LYS A 228 7.08 -3.94 -11.71
C LYS A 228 7.87 -3.48 -10.49
N GLU A 229 7.19 -3.16 -9.40
CA GLU A 229 7.87 -2.75 -8.18
C GLU A 229 8.50 -3.94 -7.44
N TRP A 230 7.91 -5.13 -7.53
CA TRP A 230 8.52 -6.34 -7.01
C TRP A 230 9.86 -6.62 -7.69
N ASP A 231 9.99 -6.41 -9.00
CA ASP A 231 11.27 -6.57 -9.73
C ASP A 231 12.38 -5.65 -9.22
N ASN A 232 12.02 -4.59 -8.51
CA ASN A 232 12.98 -3.67 -7.90
C ASN A 232 13.38 -4.04 -6.46
N VAL A 233 12.73 -5.03 -5.86
CA VAL A 233 13.05 -5.55 -4.53
C VAL A 233 14.20 -6.54 -4.63
N LEU A 234 15.23 -6.40 -3.80
CA LEU A 234 16.24 -7.44 -3.58
C LEU A 234 15.78 -8.31 -2.42
N LYS A 235 15.39 -9.54 -2.74
CA LYS A 235 15.13 -10.62 -1.79
C LYS A 235 16.26 -11.64 -1.88
N LEU A 236 16.91 -11.88 -0.79
CA LEU A 236 17.91 -12.94 -0.66
C LEU A 236 17.24 -14.26 -0.24
N ASN A 237 17.96 -15.37 -0.39
CA ASN A 237 17.56 -16.66 0.16
C ASN A 237 18.44 -16.95 1.38
N ASN A 238 17.91 -17.63 2.38
CA ASN A 238 18.73 -18.20 3.44
C ASN A 238 19.36 -19.53 2.99
N ASP A 239 20.32 -20.06 3.74
CA ASP A 239 21.05 -21.26 3.36
C ASP A 239 20.14 -22.47 3.16
N LYS A 240 19.13 -22.65 4.02
CA LYS A 240 18.14 -23.74 3.90
C LYS A 240 17.40 -23.71 2.56
N HIS A 241 17.14 -22.51 2.02
CA HIS A 241 16.46 -22.37 0.73
C HIS A 241 17.36 -22.67 -0.46
N LEU A 242 18.68 -22.74 -0.26
CA LEU A 242 19.68 -23.04 -1.28
C LEU A 242 20.10 -24.52 -1.28
N GLU A 243 19.70 -25.29 -0.28
CA GLU A 243 19.97 -26.72 -0.21
C GLU A 243 19.40 -27.44 -1.45
N GLY A 244 20.17 -28.41 -1.97
CA GLY A 244 19.79 -29.19 -3.15
C GLY A 244 19.95 -28.48 -4.50
N LEU A 245 20.44 -27.24 -4.55
CA LEU A 245 20.73 -26.58 -5.81
C LEU A 245 21.98 -27.17 -6.47
N HIS A 246 21.82 -27.75 -7.67
CA HIS A 246 22.94 -28.18 -8.51
C HIS A 246 23.59 -26.97 -9.19
N ILE A 247 24.64 -26.43 -8.56
CA ILE A 247 25.38 -25.26 -9.04
C ILE A 247 26.89 -25.53 -9.12
N THR A 248 27.54 -24.91 -10.11
CA THR A 248 29.00 -25.01 -10.24
C THR A 248 29.71 -24.26 -9.09
N PRO A 249 30.95 -24.62 -8.72
CA PRO A 249 31.71 -23.95 -7.66
C PRO A 249 31.76 -22.41 -7.82
N ALA A 250 31.95 -21.95 -9.06
CA ALA A 250 31.99 -20.50 -9.34
C ALA A 250 30.63 -19.79 -9.06
N LYS A 251 29.53 -20.45 -9.38
CA LYS A 251 28.20 -19.93 -9.05
C LYS A 251 27.94 -19.96 -7.53
N ALA A 252 28.34 -21.06 -6.86
CA ALA A 252 28.22 -21.16 -5.40
C ALA A 252 28.99 -20.04 -4.71
N LYS A 253 30.23 -19.77 -5.07
CA LYS A 253 31.05 -18.68 -4.53
C LYS A 253 30.36 -17.32 -4.74
N PHE A 254 29.77 -17.07 -5.92
CA PHE A 254 29.02 -15.83 -6.17
C PHE A 254 27.79 -15.72 -5.28
N ILE A 255 26.98 -16.78 -5.14
CA ILE A 255 25.78 -16.80 -4.31
C ILE A 255 26.14 -16.52 -2.84
N THR A 256 27.13 -17.22 -2.29
CA THR A 256 27.60 -17.03 -0.91
C THR A 256 28.04 -15.58 -0.65
N ASN A 257 28.75 -14.96 -1.59
CA ASN A 257 29.12 -13.56 -1.46
C ASN A 257 27.87 -12.64 -1.55
N ALA A 258 26.95 -12.93 -2.46
CA ALA A 258 25.75 -12.12 -2.69
C ALA A 258 24.69 -12.25 -1.57
N GLN A 259 24.79 -13.25 -0.69
CA GLN A 259 23.96 -13.33 0.52
C GLN A 259 24.34 -12.28 1.58
N LYS A 260 25.55 -11.73 1.51
CA LYS A 260 26.03 -10.71 2.43
C LYS A 260 25.58 -9.33 1.94
N ILE A 261 25.04 -8.51 2.85
CA ILE A 261 24.59 -7.16 2.49
C ILE A 261 25.74 -6.27 2.03
N GLU A 262 26.94 -6.47 2.60
CA GLU A 262 28.15 -5.73 2.28
C GLU A 262 28.55 -5.87 0.82
N PHE A 263 28.29 -7.04 0.21
CA PHE A 263 28.49 -7.24 -1.23
C PHE A 263 27.71 -6.24 -2.07
N TRP A 264 26.48 -5.94 -1.68
CA TRP A 264 25.60 -5.02 -2.40
C TRP A 264 25.94 -3.56 -2.11
N GLU A 265 26.34 -3.25 -0.89
CA GLU A 265 26.73 -1.91 -0.45
C GLU A 265 28.01 -1.42 -1.13
N GLN A 266 28.93 -2.32 -1.44
CA GLN A 266 30.16 -2.03 -2.18
C GLN A 266 29.93 -1.71 -3.66
N LEU A 267 28.73 -2.00 -4.21
CA LEU A 267 28.41 -1.75 -5.61
C LEU A 267 28.02 -0.28 -5.79
N SER A 268 28.98 0.57 -6.12
CA SER A 268 28.83 2.02 -6.22
C SER A 268 27.85 2.51 -7.30
N GLN A 269 27.61 1.69 -8.34
CA GLN A 269 26.78 2.09 -9.48
C GLN A 269 25.51 1.24 -9.59
N LYS A 270 24.38 1.91 -9.81
CA LYS A 270 23.06 1.27 -10.04
C LYS A 270 23.11 0.15 -11.09
N ARG A 271 23.89 0.33 -12.16
CA ARG A 271 24.06 -0.69 -13.21
C ARG A 271 24.63 -1.98 -12.66
N TYR A 272 25.65 -1.91 -11.80
CA TYR A 272 26.26 -3.09 -11.19
C TYR A 272 25.30 -3.79 -10.23
N VAL A 273 24.58 -3.06 -9.40
CA VAL A 273 23.55 -3.64 -8.53
C VAL A 273 22.51 -4.39 -9.35
N ASN A 274 21.98 -3.79 -10.41
CA ASN A 274 20.96 -4.41 -11.26
C ASN A 274 21.50 -5.68 -11.99
N ASN A 275 22.73 -5.64 -12.51
CA ASN A 275 23.31 -6.79 -13.18
C ASN A 275 23.56 -7.95 -12.21
N ASN A 276 24.11 -7.67 -11.03
CA ASN A 276 24.35 -8.69 -10.02
C ASN A 276 23.04 -9.25 -9.45
N ARG A 277 21.99 -8.42 -9.28
CA ARG A 277 20.66 -8.89 -8.87
C ARG A 277 20.06 -9.85 -9.89
N LYS A 278 20.10 -9.51 -11.18
CA LYS A 278 19.66 -10.42 -12.26
C LYS A 278 20.44 -11.73 -12.27
N LYS A 279 21.76 -11.65 -12.07
CA LYS A 279 22.63 -12.81 -11.98
C LYS A 279 22.29 -13.68 -10.77
N TYR A 280 22.11 -13.08 -9.60
CA TYR A 280 21.70 -13.75 -8.37
C TYR A 280 20.37 -14.49 -8.58
N TYR A 281 19.35 -13.81 -9.09
CA TYR A 281 18.04 -14.42 -9.35
C TYR A 281 18.10 -15.56 -10.39
N LYS A 282 18.92 -15.38 -11.44
CA LYS A 282 19.15 -16.46 -12.42
C LYS A 282 19.76 -17.70 -11.78
N TYR A 283 20.71 -17.54 -10.86
CA TYR A 283 21.39 -18.66 -10.22
C TYR A 283 20.57 -19.32 -9.10
N THR A 284 19.67 -18.59 -8.49
CA THR A 284 18.81 -19.07 -7.40
C THR A 284 17.34 -19.29 -7.82
N LYS A 285 17.04 -19.30 -9.12
CA LYS A 285 15.66 -19.39 -9.63
C LYS A 285 14.91 -20.64 -9.14
N ASP A 286 15.64 -21.76 -9.02
CA ASP A 286 15.09 -23.05 -8.61
C ASP A 286 15.08 -23.25 -7.08
N ALA A 287 15.68 -22.32 -6.34
CA ALA A 287 15.66 -22.33 -4.88
C ALA A 287 14.24 -22.26 -4.34
N LEU A 288 14.05 -22.89 -3.18
CA LEU A 288 12.80 -22.77 -2.45
C LEU A 288 12.56 -21.28 -2.07
N TYR A 289 11.40 -20.75 -2.35
CA TYR A 289 11.05 -19.32 -2.10
C TYR A 289 11.97 -18.30 -2.79
N SER A 290 12.50 -18.64 -3.97
CA SER A 290 13.27 -17.69 -4.77
C SER A 290 12.44 -16.46 -5.14
N HIS A 291 13.12 -15.34 -5.45
CA HIS A 291 12.43 -14.12 -5.94
C HIS A 291 11.54 -14.42 -7.15
N THR A 292 11.96 -15.32 -8.05
CA THR A 292 11.19 -15.72 -9.24
C THR A 292 9.89 -16.43 -8.85
N LYS A 293 9.96 -17.42 -7.96
CA LYS A 293 8.77 -18.15 -7.49
C LYS A 293 7.79 -17.24 -6.75
N ILE A 294 8.30 -16.36 -5.90
CA ILE A 294 7.46 -15.35 -5.23
C ILE A 294 6.81 -14.42 -6.25
N LYS A 295 7.53 -14.03 -7.31
CA LYS A 295 6.94 -13.21 -8.39
C LYS A 295 5.82 -13.93 -9.14
N GLU A 296 5.95 -15.23 -9.38
CA GLU A 296 4.90 -16.07 -9.96
C GLU A 296 3.68 -16.09 -9.04
N ASN A 297 3.86 -16.35 -7.75
CA ASN A 297 2.76 -16.30 -6.76
C ASN A 297 2.08 -14.93 -6.73
N ILE A 298 2.85 -13.83 -6.79
CA ILE A 298 2.30 -12.48 -6.89
C ILE A 298 1.44 -12.34 -8.15
N LYS A 299 1.91 -12.82 -9.30
CA LYS A 299 1.19 -12.75 -10.58
C LYS A 299 -0.12 -13.51 -10.53
N GLU A 300 -0.10 -14.76 -10.07
CA GLU A 300 -1.30 -15.59 -9.92
C GLU A 300 -2.30 -14.94 -8.96
N LYS A 301 -1.80 -14.45 -7.82
CA LYS A 301 -2.63 -13.74 -6.85
C LYS A 301 -3.28 -12.49 -7.43
N LEU A 302 -2.53 -11.68 -8.17
CA LEU A 302 -3.07 -10.49 -8.82
C LEU A 302 -4.13 -10.84 -9.88
N GLN A 303 -3.93 -11.92 -10.63
CA GLN A 303 -4.94 -12.41 -11.58
C GLN A 303 -6.23 -12.80 -10.87
N SER A 304 -6.15 -13.53 -9.74
CA SER A 304 -7.33 -13.88 -8.94
C SER A 304 -8.05 -12.68 -8.33
N LEU A 305 -7.33 -11.60 -8.02
CA LEU A 305 -7.91 -10.37 -7.47
C LEU A 305 -8.56 -9.47 -8.54
N LEU A 306 -8.29 -9.71 -9.82
CA LEU A 306 -8.90 -9.00 -10.95
C LEU A 306 -10.21 -9.65 -11.42
N LEU A 307 -10.50 -10.87 -11.00
CA LEU A 307 -11.79 -11.53 -11.20
C LEU A 307 -12.85 -10.99 -10.25
#